data_8f80e1028b85808db2e9c260b6c0a302
#
_entry.id   8f80e1028b85808db2e9c260b6c0a302
#
_cell.length_a   1.000
_cell.length_b   1.000
_cell.length_c   1.000
_cell.angle_alpha   90.00
_cell.angle_beta   90.00
_cell.angle_gamma   90.00
#
_symmetry.space_group_name_H-M   'P 1'
#
loop_
_entity.id
_entity.type
_entity.pdbx_description
1 polymer ?
#
loop_
_entity_poly.entity_id
_entity_poly.type
_entity_poly.pdbx_seq_one_letter_code
_entity_poly.pdbx_strand_id
1 'polypeptide(L)'
;MKKSIYFSFILAATLATTSCDLDAPTQSSMTEDVVFSTEALADAAVMGIHQSFGETNSYRGRYIPYYGINNDCEIYNNYADPKKDPTKDREISLACYSASADNTYMNTSNNAWAKLYEAIERANKAIVSMEKFGGIDANANMGQLYGELLTLRSFIYFDLVKAWGDVPYRFEPNTSETVYLPKTDRVTILKKVLADLETAEKYLGWPNENSYTKSTERASKSFAKGLRARIALFLAGKSEWPNEGLRYNLTDESERKAMYTIARDECVSIINQGCNKLGATFDENFRNLCKEDVTAGKESIFEIPFSDGRGRVLYTWGNKHSTTDQWTALAKGGINGPTPTLWYDFDKDDARRNITCIPYTWDGGEKTVSGGSGGGWSFGKLRFEWMSRKVTPTNDDGINYQVIRYADIYLMAAEAENALNGPANAKQYLKPILDRAYPAAKVSTILASASSQEAFQNTIEDQRKFEFAGEGLRKLDLMRWGKLGSTLAETKEKMTELANRTGRYANYPKKLYYNEGLGAASTDADSYEVYGLEEGQTDEEGKSLYGSNSSWFCYRDGLQDVPEDATSEEKKKIEDNNKSINDNNNKIDRYLQYLYINDPDKKMFWPIWKVFIDSSNGMLKNDYDY
;
A
#
# COMPACT_ATOMS: atom_id res chain seq x y z
N MET A 1 -74.62 31.59 -30.05
CA MET A 1 -73.38 31.50 -29.25
C MET A 1 -73.28 30.25 -28.34
N LYS A 2 -74.33 29.53 -28.02
CA LYS A 2 -74.26 28.34 -27.12
C LYS A 2 -73.85 27.01 -27.81
N LYS A 3 -73.92 26.89 -29.14
CA LYS A 3 -73.54 25.67 -29.86
C LYS A 3 -72.04 25.62 -30.22
N SER A 4 -71.35 26.75 -30.20
CA SER A 4 -69.90 26.80 -30.51
C SER A 4 -69.00 26.39 -29.34
N ILE A 5 -69.51 26.53 -28.10
CA ILE A 5 -68.76 26.17 -26.88
C ILE A 5 -68.71 24.65 -26.65
N TYR A 6 -69.74 23.91 -27.08
CA TYR A 6 -69.76 22.45 -26.96
C TYR A 6 -68.79 21.75 -27.94
N PHE A 7 -68.59 22.34 -29.10
CA PHE A 7 -67.65 21.77 -30.08
C PHE A 7 -66.18 21.97 -29.69
N SER A 8 -65.89 23.09 -29.02
CA SER A 8 -64.53 23.36 -28.52
C SER A 8 -64.18 22.49 -27.31
N PHE A 9 -65.16 22.06 -26.47
CA PHE A 9 -64.95 21.17 -25.35
C PHE A 9 -64.74 19.70 -25.78
N ILE A 10 -65.40 19.26 -26.85
CA ILE A 10 -65.27 17.90 -27.38
C ILE A 10 -63.92 17.78 -28.13
N LEU A 11 -63.45 18.84 -28.80
CA LEU A 11 -62.14 18.82 -29.44
C LEU A 11 -60.98 18.90 -28.44
N ALA A 12 -61.17 19.54 -27.29
CA ALA A 12 -60.20 19.57 -26.21
C ALA A 12 -60.15 18.24 -25.42
N ALA A 13 -61.27 17.53 -25.32
CA ALA A 13 -61.32 16.21 -24.64
C ALA A 13 -60.77 15.08 -25.49
N THR A 14 -60.76 15.17 -26.80
CA THR A 14 -60.14 14.17 -27.72
C THR A 14 -58.63 14.36 -27.89
N LEU A 15 -58.11 15.55 -27.55
CA LEU A 15 -56.65 15.80 -27.53
C LEU A 15 -55.97 15.36 -26.22
N ALA A 16 -56.75 15.05 -25.16
CA ALA A 16 -56.23 14.62 -23.85
C ALA A 16 -56.08 13.11 -23.71
N THR A 17 -56.45 12.32 -24.73
CA THR A 17 -56.35 10.83 -24.67
C THR A 17 -55.29 10.23 -25.61
N THR A 18 -54.53 11.06 -26.31
CA THR A 18 -53.29 10.62 -26.93
C THR A 18 -52.12 11.03 -26.00
N SER A 19 -52.04 10.40 -24.82
CA SER A 19 -50.76 10.24 -24.18
C SER A 19 -49.91 9.39 -25.12
N CYS A 20 -49.18 10.03 -26.02
CA CYS A 20 -48.09 9.38 -26.67
C CYS A 20 -47.18 8.87 -25.54
N ASP A 21 -46.99 7.60 -25.52
CA ASP A 21 -45.84 6.98 -24.90
C ASP A 21 -44.61 7.62 -25.52
N LEU A 22 -44.05 8.61 -24.82
CA LEU A 22 -42.81 9.29 -25.19
C LEU A 22 -41.61 8.44 -24.80
N ASP A 23 -41.69 7.14 -25.03
CA ASP A 23 -40.55 6.29 -25.22
C ASP A 23 -40.00 6.53 -26.62
N ALA A 24 -39.42 7.72 -26.81
CA ALA A 24 -38.50 7.90 -27.91
C ALA A 24 -37.34 6.91 -27.64
N PRO A 25 -37.16 5.89 -28.49
CA PRO A 25 -35.99 5.03 -28.34
C PRO A 25 -34.80 5.97 -28.37
N THR A 26 -34.03 5.97 -27.28
CA THR A 26 -32.79 6.73 -27.18
C THR A 26 -31.85 6.21 -28.26
N GLN A 27 -31.89 6.80 -29.45
CA GLN A 27 -31.04 6.41 -30.60
C GLN A 27 -29.54 6.65 -30.31
N SER A 28 -29.18 7.10 -29.11
CA SER A 28 -27.82 7.43 -28.70
C SER A 28 -27.28 6.58 -27.54
N SER A 29 -28.07 5.65 -26.95
CA SER A 29 -27.59 4.72 -25.92
C SER A 29 -27.57 3.30 -26.48
N MET A 30 -26.40 2.64 -26.37
CA MET A 30 -26.29 1.20 -26.63
C MET A 30 -27.04 0.43 -25.54
N THR A 31 -27.77 -0.60 -25.96
CA THR A 31 -28.45 -1.50 -25.03
C THR A 31 -27.44 -2.47 -24.39
N GLU A 32 -27.75 -2.99 -23.20
CA GLU A 32 -26.84 -3.87 -22.46
C GLU A 32 -26.48 -5.13 -23.26
N ASP A 33 -27.41 -5.70 -24.02
CA ASP A 33 -27.17 -6.86 -24.87
C ASP A 33 -26.13 -6.55 -25.96
N VAL A 34 -26.14 -5.37 -26.57
CA VAL A 34 -25.14 -4.94 -27.55
C VAL A 34 -23.78 -4.74 -26.89
N VAL A 35 -23.74 -4.07 -25.72
CA VAL A 35 -22.49 -3.80 -25.01
C VAL A 35 -21.82 -5.09 -24.59
N PHE A 36 -22.55 -6.02 -23.99
CA PHE A 36 -21.97 -7.20 -23.39
C PHE A 36 -22.00 -8.47 -24.29
N SER A 37 -22.46 -8.34 -25.54
CA SER A 37 -22.21 -9.33 -26.59
C SER A 37 -21.06 -8.94 -27.53
N THR A 38 -20.51 -7.74 -27.38
CA THR A 38 -19.42 -7.20 -28.21
C THR A 38 -18.14 -7.09 -27.37
N GLU A 39 -17.09 -7.85 -27.72
CA GLU A 39 -15.84 -7.93 -26.97
C GLU A 39 -15.23 -6.53 -26.65
N ALA A 40 -15.09 -5.67 -27.66
CA ALA A 40 -14.49 -4.34 -27.46
C ALA A 40 -15.31 -3.42 -26.53
N LEU A 41 -16.63 -3.56 -26.51
CA LEU A 41 -17.51 -2.78 -25.62
C LEU A 41 -17.50 -3.35 -24.20
N ALA A 42 -17.48 -4.67 -24.06
CA ALA A 42 -17.31 -5.35 -22.78
C ALA A 42 -15.94 -5.00 -22.15
N ASP A 43 -14.86 -4.97 -22.93
CA ASP A 43 -13.54 -4.52 -22.49
C ASP A 43 -13.56 -3.06 -22.01
N ALA A 44 -14.20 -2.16 -22.75
CA ALA A 44 -14.36 -0.78 -22.32
C ALA A 44 -15.13 -0.65 -20.98
N ALA A 45 -16.10 -1.53 -20.71
CA ALA A 45 -16.80 -1.58 -19.42
C ALA A 45 -15.86 -2.04 -18.28
N VAL A 46 -14.98 -3.01 -18.51
CA VAL A 46 -13.92 -3.42 -17.58
C VAL A 46 -12.98 -2.24 -17.28
N MET A 47 -12.53 -1.53 -18.32
CA MET A 47 -11.66 -0.36 -18.17
C MET A 47 -12.33 0.78 -17.38
N GLY A 48 -13.66 0.88 -17.43
CA GLY A 48 -14.45 1.81 -16.61
C GLY A 48 -14.34 1.55 -15.10
N ILE A 49 -13.98 0.32 -14.68
CA ILE A 49 -13.70 0.01 -13.27
C ILE A 49 -12.32 0.50 -12.89
N HIS A 50 -11.31 0.27 -13.72
CA HIS A 50 -9.94 0.78 -13.51
C HIS A 50 -9.91 2.30 -13.35
N GLN A 51 -10.74 3.04 -14.10
CA GLN A 51 -10.83 4.50 -13.99
C GLN A 51 -11.12 4.97 -12.55
N SER A 52 -11.86 4.20 -11.76
CA SER A 52 -12.24 4.56 -10.38
C SER A 52 -11.05 4.71 -9.44
N PHE A 53 -9.92 4.07 -9.74
CA PHE A 53 -8.67 4.19 -8.97
C PHE A 53 -7.91 5.50 -9.29
N GLY A 54 -8.12 6.09 -10.47
CA GLY A 54 -7.36 7.23 -10.97
C GLY A 54 -7.83 8.60 -10.47
N GLU A 55 -8.89 8.69 -9.70
CA GLU A 55 -9.45 9.96 -9.21
C GLU A 55 -8.57 10.60 -8.13
N THR A 56 -8.25 11.91 -8.26
CA THR A 56 -7.31 12.61 -7.37
C THR A 56 -7.75 12.63 -5.90
N ASN A 57 -9.02 12.90 -5.65
CA ASN A 57 -9.59 12.99 -4.30
C ASN A 57 -10.13 11.64 -3.80
N SER A 58 -9.73 10.55 -4.41
CA SER A 58 -10.18 9.21 -4.16
C SER A 58 -9.01 8.27 -3.89
N TYR A 59 -8.97 7.12 -4.53
CA TYR A 59 -8.04 6.04 -4.26
C TYR A 59 -6.56 6.48 -4.36
N ARG A 60 -6.13 7.01 -5.50
CA ARG A 60 -4.72 7.38 -5.74
C ARG A 60 -4.19 8.47 -4.82
N GLY A 61 -5.00 9.41 -4.41
CA GLY A 61 -4.55 10.57 -3.64
C GLY A 61 -5.04 10.63 -2.20
N ARG A 62 -5.94 9.70 -1.80
CA ARG A 62 -6.55 9.69 -0.46
C ARG A 62 -6.46 8.33 0.23
N TYR A 63 -6.51 7.23 -0.52
CA TYR A 63 -6.39 5.89 0.03
C TYR A 63 -4.91 5.44 0.07
N ILE A 64 -4.27 5.34 -1.09
CA ILE A 64 -2.89 4.85 -1.23
C ILE A 64 -1.91 5.59 -0.30
N PRO A 65 -1.88 6.95 -0.22
CA PRO A 65 -0.86 7.64 0.57
C PRO A 65 -0.98 7.48 2.08
N TYR A 66 -2.15 7.11 2.60
CA TYR A 66 -2.41 7.15 4.05
C TYR A 66 -2.80 5.81 4.64
N TYR A 67 -3.37 4.89 3.85
CA TYR A 67 -3.72 3.58 4.34
C TYR A 67 -2.48 2.67 4.43
N GLY A 68 -2.31 2.01 5.57
CA GLY A 68 -1.26 0.99 5.74
C GLY A 68 0.09 1.52 6.22
N ILE A 69 0.27 2.83 6.31
CA ILE A 69 1.48 3.47 6.87
C ILE A 69 1.37 3.67 8.38
N ASN A 70 2.42 4.20 8.98
CA ASN A 70 2.64 4.29 10.42
C ASN A 70 2.61 2.90 11.08
N ASN A 71 3.64 2.16 10.78
CA ASN A 71 3.95 0.84 11.33
C ASN A 71 5.44 0.78 11.74
N ASP A 72 5.99 -0.41 11.97
CA ASP A 72 7.37 -0.58 12.42
C ASP A 72 8.44 -0.37 11.33
N CYS A 73 8.04 -0.21 10.08
CA CYS A 73 8.98 0.00 8.97
C CYS A 73 8.62 1.20 8.06
N GLU A 74 7.42 1.75 8.16
CA GLU A 74 6.95 2.86 7.33
C GLU A 74 6.33 3.95 8.21
N ILE A 75 6.61 5.22 7.90
CA ILE A 75 6.04 6.35 8.63
C ILE A 75 5.70 7.50 7.69
N TYR A 76 4.62 8.21 7.97
CA TYR A 76 4.28 9.45 7.28
C TYR A 76 5.28 10.54 7.66
N ASN A 77 6.08 10.99 6.69
CA ASN A 77 7.20 11.91 6.90
C ASN A 77 6.81 13.39 6.78
N ASN A 78 5.67 13.70 6.18
CA ASN A 78 5.30 15.09 5.88
C ASN A 78 4.68 15.80 7.10
N TYR A 79 5.37 15.80 8.21
CA TYR A 79 5.03 16.56 9.42
C TYR A 79 5.53 18.00 9.31
N ALA A 80 4.98 18.74 8.34
CA ALA A 80 5.51 20.06 7.98
C ALA A 80 5.47 21.10 9.12
N ASP A 81 4.55 20.98 10.07
CA ASP A 81 4.39 21.93 11.17
C ASP A 81 4.34 21.22 12.53
N PRO A 82 5.38 21.40 13.39
CA PRO A 82 5.40 20.79 14.72
C PRO A 82 4.32 21.34 15.68
N LYS A 83 3.64 22.42 15.30
CA LYS A 83 2.58 23.02 16.10
C LYS A 83 1.20 22.50 15.74
N LYS A 84 1.07 21.71 14.67
CA LYS A 84 -0.20 21.10 14.30
C LYS A 84 -0.60 20.02 15.30
N ASP A 85 -1.83 20.07 15.72
CA ASP A 85 -2.46 19.00 16.48
C ASP A 85 -2.71 17.81 15.53
N PRO A 86 -2.06 16.64 15.73
CA PRO A 86 -2.20 15.49 14.85
C PRO A 86 -3.63 14.95 14.79
N THR A 87 -4.43 15.15 15.83
CA THR A 87 -5.83 14.70 15.87
C THR A 87 -6.73 15.55 14.99
N LYS A 88 -6.31 16.78 14.66
CA LYS A 88 -7.05 17.74 13.82
C LYS A 88 -6.46 17.90 12.44
N ASP A 89 -5.23 17.47 12.22
CA ASP A 89 -4.65 17.50 10.88
C ASP A 89 -5.28 16.44 10.01
N ARG A 90 -5.79 16.85 8.86
CA ARG A 90 -6.57 16.01 7.95
C ARG A 90 -5.80 14.85 7.33
N GLU A 91 -4.47 14.97 7.20
CA GLU A 91 -3.61 13.96 6.60
C GLU A 91 -2.98 13.08 7.68
N ILE A 92 -2.39 13.69 8.70
CA ILE A 92 -1.72 12.99 9.79
C ILE A 92 -2.71 12.07 10.53
N SER A 93 -3.93 12.55 10.81
CA SER A 93 -4.94 11.76 11.54
C SER A 93 -5.32 10.46 10.84
N LEU A 94 -5.27 10.41 9.49
CA LEU A 94 -5.51 9.19 8.72
C LEU A 94 -4.42 8.14 8.92
N ALA A 95 -3.18 8.58 9.12
CA ALA A 95 -2.03 7.70 9.28
C ALA A 95 -1.82 7.25 10.73
N CYS A 96 -2.07 8.12 11.72
CA CYS A 96 -1.68 7.93 13.12
C CYS A 96 -2.79 7.37 14.03
N TYR A 97 -3.74 6.63 13.48
CA TYR A 97 -4.84 5.97 14.22
C TYR A 97 -5.74 6.94 15.00
N SER A 98 -5.94 8.15 14.46
CA SER A 98 -6.80 9.18 15.06
C SER A 98 -7.82 9.79 14.09
N ALA A 99 -8.13 9.09 13.00
CA ALA A 99 -9.13 9.54 12.03
C ALA A 99 -10.50 9.72 12.70
N SER A 100 -11.20 10.79 12.36
CA SER A 100 -12.58 11.06 12.78
C SER A 100 -13.54 11.01 11.59
N ALA A 101 -14.82 10.76 11.84
CA ALA A 101 -15.83 10.66 10.79
C ALA A 101 -16.02 11.97 10.00
N ASP A 102 -15.67 13.10 10.59
CA ASP A 102 -15.73 14.44 10.01
C ASP A 102 -14.41 14.94 9.43
N ASN A 103 -13.40 14.06 9.28
CA ASN A 103 -12.12 14.39 8.67
C ASN A 103 -12.32 15.15 7.35
N THR A 104 -11.86 16.42 7.30
CA THR A 104 -12.14 17.33 6.19
C THR A 104 -11.54 16.92 4.85
N TYR A 105 -10.62 15.95 4.88
CA TYR A 105 -9.98 15.41 3.69
C TYR A 105 -10.79 14.28 3.06
N MET A 106 -11.49 13.51 3.88
CA MET A 106 -12.22 12.31 3.48
C MET A 106 -13.75 12.47 3.54
N ASN A 107 -14.26 13.39 4.39
CA ASN A 107 -15.71 13.60 4.55
C ASN A 107 -16.28 14.42 3.40
N THR A 108 -16.23 13.89 2.19
CA THR A 108 -16.74 14.46 0.94
C THR A 108 -17.48 13.39 0.15
N SER A 109 -18.44 13.79 -0.70
CA SER A 109 -19.20 12.87 -1.56
C SER A 109 -18.34 12.22 -2.67
N ASN A 110 -17.14 12.74 -2.93
CA ASN A 110 -16.22 12.23 -3.94
C ASN A 110 -14.89 11.83 -3.29
N ASN A 111 -14.89 10.70 -2.58
CA ASN A 111 -13.71 10.14 -1.89
C ASN A 111 -13.49 8.67 -2.27
N ALA A 112 -12.52 8.01 -1.64
CA ALA A 112 -12.19 6.60 -1.93
C ALA A 112 -13.39 5.66 -1.70
N TRP A 113 -14.12 5.80 -0.59
CA TRP A 113 -15.32 4.98 -0.31
C TRP A 113 -16.35 5.08 -1.43
N ALA A 114 -16.72 6.32 -1.84
CA ALA A 114 -17.69 6.53 -2.89
C ALA A 114 -17.26 5.91 -4.22
N LYS A 115 -15.98 6.11 -4.60
CA LYS A 115 -15.45 5.60 -5.87
C LYS A 115 -15.30 4.08 -5.89
N LEU A 116 -14.96 3.48 -4.78
CA LEU A 116 -14.91 2.02 -4.66
C LEU A 116 -16.32 1.40 -4.79
N TYR A 117 -17.35 2.00 -4.17
CA TYR A 117 -18.73 1.53 -4.36
C TYR A 117 -19.31 1.84 -5.75
N GLU A 118 -18.92 2.94 -6.39
CA GLU A 118 -19.23 3.21 -7.79
C GLU A 118 -18.63 2.12 -8.70
N ALA A 119 -17.39 1.72 -8.44
CA ALA A 119 -16.73 0.65 -9.18
C ALA A 119 -17.40 -0.72 -8.95
N ILE A 120 -17.84 -1.02 -7.71
CA ILE A 120 -18.61 -2.23 -7.39
C ILE A 120 -19.93 -2.25 -8.17
N GLU A 121 -20.65 -1.13 -8.21
CA GLU A 121 -21.92 -1.04 -8.96
C GLU A 121 -21.72 -1.27 -10.46
N ARG A 122 -20.66 -0.68 -11.05
CA ARG A 122 -20.27 -0.93 -12.45
C ARG A 122 -19.93 -2.41 -12.68
N ALA A 123 -19.17 -3.02 -11.76
CA ALA A 123 -18.83 -4.43 -11.84
C ALA A 123 -20.07 -5.32 -11.73
N ASN A 124 -20.99 -5.05 -10.79
CA ASN A 124 -22.22 -5.82 -10.62
C ASN A 124 -23.08 -5.83 -11.90
N LYS A 125 -23.32 -4.66 -12.49
CA LYS A 125 -24.05 -4.54 -13.75
C LYS A 125 -23.36 -5.29 -14.88
N ALA A 126 -22.05 -5.14 -15.01
CA ALA A 126 -21.29 -5.82 -16.05
C ALA A 126 -21.30 -7.35 -15.86
N ILE A 127 -21.16 -7.85 -14.63
CA ILE A 127 -21.18 -9.29 -14.31
C ILE A 127 -22.52 -9.91 -14.73
N VAL A 128 -23.64 -9.33 -14.25
CA VAL A 128 -24.99 -9.84 -14.57
C VAL A 128 -25.26 -9.80 -16.08
N SER A 129 -24.85 -8.71 -16.75
CA SER A 129 -25.04 -8.58 -18.20
C SER A 129 -24.12 -9.53 -19.00
N MET A 130 -22.89 -9.78 -18.55
CA MET A 130 -21.99 -10.77 -19.16
C MET A 130 -22.50 -12.19 -19.02
N GLU A 131 -23.05 -12.57 -17.88
CA GLU A 131 -23.69 -13.88 -17.66
C GLU A 131 -24.87 -14.09 -18.61
N LYS A 132 -25.62 -13.02 -18.88
CA LYS A 132 -26.82 -13.10 -19.72
C LYS A 132 -26.52 -13.02 -21.21
N PHE A 133 -25.59 -12.17 -21.64
CA PHE A 133 -25.40 -11.82 -23.04
C PHE A 133 -23.99 -12.13 -23.57
N GLY A 134 -23.01 -12.36 -22.69
CA GLY A 134 -21.59 -12.43 -23.04
C GLY A 134 -21.15 -13.75 -23.67
N GLY A 135 -21.95 -14.81 -23.55
CA GLY A 135 -21.55 -16.14 -24.07
C GLY A 135 -20.21 -16.61 -23.46
N ILE A 136 -19.99 -16.32 -22.17
CA ILE A 136 -18.71 -16.46 -21.45
C ILE A 136 -18.09 -17.85 -21.52
N ASP A 137 -18.91 -18.90 -21.64
CA ASP A 137 -18.42 -20.28 -21.75
C ASP A 137 -18.05 -20.67 -23.19
N ALA A 138 -18.59 -19.97 -24.19
CA ALA A 138 -18.35 -20.23 -25.60
C ALA A 138 -17.26 -19.34 -26.21
N ASN A 139 -16.99 -18.19 -25.62
CA ASN A 139 -16.00 -17.21 -26.08
C ASN A 139 -14.96 -16.99 -25.00
N ALA A 140 -13.74 -17.49 -25.23
CA ALA A 140 -12.63 -17.39 -24.26
C ALA A 140 -12.26 -15.94 -23.90
N ASN A 141 -12.35 -14.99 -24.83
CA ASN A 141 -12.07 -13.57 -24.55
C ASN A 141 -13.16 -12.96 -23.65
N MET A 142 -14.42 -13.28 -23.90
CA MET A 142 -15.51 -12.85 -23.04
C MET A 142 -15.41 -13.49 -21.65
N GLY A 143 -15.04 -14.77 -21.58
CA GLY A 143 -14.72 -15.45 -20.31
C GLY A 143 -13.60 -14.75 -19.56
N GLN A 144 -12.50 -14.37 -20.23
CA GLN A 144 -11.40 -13.62 -19.64
C GLN A 144 -11.87 -12.29 -19.03
N LEU A 145 -12.69 -11.52 -19.77
CA LEU A 145 -13.25 -10.24 -19.28
C LEU A 145 -14.18 -10.45 -18.08
N TYR A 146 -14.99 -11.50 -18.10
CA TYR A 146 -15.85 -11.89 -16.96
C TYR A 146 -15.02 -12.24 -15.72
N GLY A 147 -13.97 -13.04 -15.87
CA GLY A 147 -13.04 -13.37 -14.79
C GLY A 147 -12.34 -12.13 -14.22
N GLU A 148 -12.00 -11.16 -15.08
CA GLU A 148 -11.41 -9.89 -14.65
C GLU A 148 -12.39 -9.04 -13.86
N LEU A 149 -13.67 -8.97 -14.26
CA LEU A 149 -14.73 -8.26 -13.51
C LEU A 149 -14.89 -8.82 -12.08
N LEU A 150 -14.95 -10.14 -11.95
CA LEU A 150 -15.03 -10.81 -10.65
C LEU A 150 -13.80 -10.52 -9.78
N THR A 151 -12.61 -10.54 -10.38
CA THR A 151 -11.34 -10.30 -9.67
C THR A 151 -11.22 -8.85 -9.20
N LEU A 152 -11.56 -7.87 -10.05
CA LEU A 152 -11.53 -6.46 -9.69
C LEU A 152 -12.56 -6.13 -8.60
N ARG A 153 -13.79 -6.66 -8.69
CA ARG A 153 -14.79 -6.52 -7.61
C ARG A 153 -14.28 -7.09 -6.29
N SER A 154 -13.67 -8.26 -6.35
CA SER A 154 -13.07 -8.92 -5.19
C SER A 154 -11.94 -8.11 -4.56
N PHE A 155 -11.05 -7.55 -5.37
CA PHE A 155 -9.98 -6.67 -4.93
C PHE A 155 -10.52 -5.42 -4.24
N ILE A 156 -11.53 -4.77 -4.83
CA ILE A 156 -12.17 -3.56 -4.28
C ILE A 156 -12.83 -3.87 -2.92
N TYR A 157 -13.55 -4.98 -2.81
CA TYR A 157 -14.13 -5.39 -1.53
C TYR A 157 -13.08 -5.67 -0.46
N PHE A 158 -11.97 -6.29 -0.83
CA PHE A 158 -10.89 -6.51 0.12
C PHE A 158 -10.28 -5.20 0.61
N ASP A 159 -10.10 -4.21 -0.27
CA ASP A 159 -9.63 -2.87 0.10
C ASP A 159 -10.63 -2.14 1.01
N LEU A 160 -11.93 -2.24 0.75
CA LEU A 160 -12.96 -1.72 1.66
C LEU A 160 -12.89 -2.37 3.04
N VAL A 161 -12.82 -3.69 3.09
CA VAL A 161 -12.74 -4.44 4.37
C VAL A 161 -11.47 -4.10 5.13
N LYS A 162 -10.31 -4.04 4.46
CA LYS A 162 -9.04 -3.65 5.11
C LYS A 162 -9.13 -2.29 5.79
N ALA A 163 -9.81 -1.31 5.16
CA ALA A 163 -9.82 0.07 5.63
C ALA A 163 -10.96 0.37 6.61
N TRP A 164 -12.15 -0.23 6.45
CA TRP A 164 -13.35 0.11 7.23
C TRP A 164 -13.95 -1.06 8.01
N GLY A 165 -13.40 -2.25 7.88
CA GLY A 165 -13.92 -3.45 8.55
C GLY A 165 -15.22 -3.95 7.94
N ASP A 166 -16.31 -3.87 8.70
CA ASP A 166 -17.64 -4.28 8.24
C ASP A 166 -18.23 -3.18 7.34
N VAL A 167 -18.72 -3.58 6.15
CA VAL A 167 -19.18 -2.66 5.11
C VAL A 167 -20.47 -3.19 4.45
N PRO A 168 -21.26 -2.37 3.71
CA PRO A 168 -22.43 -2.85 2.99
C PRO A 168 -22.13 -3.94 1.98
N TYR A 169 -22.93 -5.00 2.00
CA TYR A 169 -22.87 -6.13 1.07
C TYR A 169 -23.64 -5.81 -0.21
N ARG A 170 -22.94 -5.47 -1.30
CA ARG A 170 -23.51 -5.07 -2.59
C ARG A 170 -22.90 -5.94 -3.70
N PHE A 171 -23.42 -7.14 -3.90
CA PHE A 171 -22.96 -8.06 -4.96
C PHE A 171 -23.93 -8.16 -6.14
N GLU A 172 -25.02 -7.41 -6.08
CA GLU A 172 -26.02 -7.27 -7.14
C GLU A 172 -26.17 -5.80 -7.53
N PRO A 173 -26.67 -5.50 -8.75
CA PRO A 173 -27.00 -4.13 -9.14
C PRO A 173 -28.00 -3.48 -8.18
N ASN A 174 -27.83 -2.20 -7.92
CA ASN A 174 -28.72 -1.45 -7.02
C ASN A 174 -30.13 -1.33 -7.60
N THR A 175 -31.13 -1.47 -6.72
CA THR A 175 -32.52 -1.19 -6.99
C THR A 175 -33.03 -0.11 -6.03
N SER A 176 -34.26 0.37 -6.24
CA SER A 176 -34.91 1.29 -5.28
C SER A 176 -35.01 0.72 -3.86
N GLU A 177 -35.07 -0.60 -3.73
CA GLU A 177 -35.18 -1.30 -2.46
C GLU A 177 -33.83 -1.51 -1.77
N THR A 178 -32.75 -1.63 -2.57
CA THR A 178 -31.40 -1.93 -2.07
C THR A 178 -30.46 -0.73 -2.03
N VAL A 179 -30.93 0.48 -2.33
CA VAL A 179 -30.12 1.70 -2.31
C VAL A 179 -29.54 1.99 -0.92
N TYR A 180 -30.28 1.66 0.14
CA TYR A 180 -29.85 1.79 1.53
C TYR A 180 -29.66 0.40 2.15
N LEU A 181 -28.42 0.02 2.43
CA LEU A 181 -28.07 -1.25 3.07
C LEU A 181 -27.27 -1.02 4.35
N PRO A 182 -27.52 -1.80 5.40
CA PRO A 182 -26.67 -1.81 6.58
C PRO A 182 -25.30 -2.43 6.26
N LYS A 183 -24.40 -2.31 7.23
CA LYS A 183 -23.13 -3.07 7.19
C LYS A 183 -23.40 -4.57 7.33
N THR A 184 -22.58 -5.35 6.68
CA THR A 184 -22.48 -6.81 6.81
C THR A 184 -21.11 -7.14 7.37
N ASP A 185 -21.00 -8.16 8.19
CA ASP A 185 -19.73 -8.58 8.74
C ASP A 185 -18.75 -8.98 7.63
N ARG A 186 -17.47 -8.66 7.85
CA ARG A 186 -16.39 -8.88 6.89
C ARG A 186 -16.16 -10.34 6.53
N VAL A 187 -16.46 -11.27 7.43
CA VAL A 187 -16.29 -12.72 7.16
C VAL A 187 -17.28 -13.16 6.09
N THR A 188 -18.55 -12.75 6.19
CA THR A 188 -19.58 -13.02 5.19
C THR A 188 -19.19 -12.44 3.83
N ILE A 189 -18.72 -11.18 3.80
CA ILE A 189 -18.26 -10.52 2.57
C ILE A 189 -17.09 -11.27 1.96
N LEU A 190 -16.05 -11.57 2.74
CA LEU A 190 -14.84 -12.18 2.22
C LEU A 190 -15.02 -13.66 1.83
N LYS A 191 -15.95 -14.40 2.47
CA LYS A 191 -16.33 -15.74 2.00
C LYS A 191 -16.97 -15.68 0.60
N LYS A 192 -17.81 -14.67 0.33
CA LYS A 192 -18.36 -14.44 -1.04
C LYS A 192 -17.26 -14.07 -2.02
N VAL A 193 -16.34 -13.21 -1.62
CA VAL A 193 -15.19 -12.81 -2.43
C VAL A 193 -14.29 -14.00 -2.78
N LEU A 194 -14.02 -14.91 -1.83
CA LEU A 194 -13.26 -16.15 -2.13
C LEU A 194 -13.97 -17.04 -3.16
N ALA A 195 -15.29 -17.13 -3.11
CA ALA A 195 -16.07 -17.90 -4.08
C ALA A 195 -16.08 -17.23 -5.48
N ASP A 196 -16.13 -15.89 -5.54
CA ASP A 196 -16.02 -15.16 -6.80
C ASP A 196 -14.66 -15.34 -7.45
N LEU A 197 -13.57 -15.31 -6.66
CA LEU A 197 -12.22 -15.55 -7.14
C LEU A 197 -12.04 -17.00 -7.65
N GLU A 198 -12.59 -17.98 -6.95
CA GLU A 198 -12.59 -19.38 -7.42
C GLU A 198 -13.32 -19.54 -8.76
N THR A 199 -14.39 -18.76 -8.96
CA THR A 199 -15.09 -18.73 -10.25
C THR A 199 -14.24 -18.03 -11.31
N ALA A 200 -13.62 -16.88 -10.96
CA ALA A 200 -12.76 -16.12 -11.88
C ALA A 200 -11.59 -16.96 -12.41
N GLU A 201 -10.99 -17.79 -11.58
CA GLU A 201 -9.88 -18.68 -11.97
C GLU A 201 -10.21 -19.66 -13.11
N LYS A 202 -11.49 -20.00 -13.29
CA LYS A 202 -11.92 -20.89 -14.38
C LYS A 202 -11.82 -20.21 -15.74
N TYR A 203 -12.00 -18.89 -15.79
CA TYR A 203 -12.06 -18.09 -17.00
C TYR A 203 -10.75 -17.37 -17.32
N LEU A 204 -9.98 -17.00 -16.30
CA LEU A 204 -8.74 -16.24 -16.49
C LEU A 204 -7.62 -17.10 -17.09
N GLY A 205 -6.88 -16.52 -18.03
CA GLY A 205 -5.61 -17.05 -18.51
C GLY A 205 -4.45 -16.77 -17.55
N TRP A 206 -3.42 -17.59 -17.62
CA TRP A 206 -2.13 -17.33 -16.97
C TRP A 206 -1.40 -16.15 -17.63
N PRO A 207 -0.42 -15.52 -16.95
CA PRO A 207 0.44 -14.51 -17.57
C PRO A 207 0.96 -14.96 -18.94
N ASN A 208 0.79 -14.11 -19.96
CA ASN A 208 1.18 -14.35 -21.35
C ASN A 208 0.38 -15.45 -22.12
N GLU A 209 -0.67 -15.99 -21.56
CA GLU A 209 -1.46 -17.05 -22.20
C GLU A 209 -2.38 -16.51 -23.32
N ASN A 210 -2.91 -15.30 -23.16
CA ASN A 210 -3.78 -14.65 -24.15
C ASN A 210 -3.43 -13.18 -24.34
N SER A 211 -4.17 -12.47 -25.22
CA SER A 211 -3.92 -11.06 -25.51
C SER A 211 -4.08 -10.13 -24.30
N TYR A 212 -4.99 -10.44 -23.40
CA TYR A 212 -5.26 -9.63 -22.19
C TYR A 212 -4.23 -9.84 -21.09
N THR A 213 -3.63 -11.03 -20.98
CA THR A 213 -2.72 -11.37 -19.89
C THR A 213 -1.23 -11.10 -20.18
N LYS A 214 -0.94 -10.28 -21.22
CA LYS A 214 0.44 -9.85 -21.56
C LYS A 214 0.94 -8.68 -20.72
N SER A 215 0.03 -7.97 -20.05
CA SER A 215 0.33 -6.81 -19.21
C SER A 215 0.01 -7.11 -17.75
N THR A 216 0.80 -6.57 -16.82
CA THR A 216 0.52 -6.56 -15.37
C THR A 216 -0.67 -5.67 -15.00
N GLU A 217 -1.16 -4.84 -15.92
CA GLU A 217 -2.31 -3.94 -15.73
C GLU A 217 -3.67 -4.65 -15.90
N ARG A 218 -3.66 -5.91 -16.32
CA ARG A 218 -4.86 -6.72 -16.52
C ARG A 218 -4.86 -7.92 -15.57
N ALA A 219 -6.03 -8.32 -15.14
CA ALA A 219 -6.14 -9.46 -14.25
C ALA A 219 -5.79 -10.79 -14.97
N SER A 220 -4.82 -11.50 -14.42
CA SER A 220 -4.44 -12.84 -14.82
C SER A 220 -4.85 -13.86 -13.75
N LYS A 221 -4.81 -15.13 -14.07
CA LYS A 221 -5.04 -16.23 -13.12
C LYS A 221 -4.07 -16.15 -11.92
N SER A 222 -2.81 -15.73 -12.14
CA SER A 222 -1.85 -15.49 -11.03
C SER A 222 -2.34 -14.41 -10.07
N PHE A 223 -2.98 -13.35 -10.57
CA PHE A 223 -3.53 -12.32 -9.70
C PHE A 223 -4.73 -12.81 -8.91
N ALA A 224 -5.71 -13.46 -9.54
CA ALA A 224 -6.88 -13.99 -8.84
C ALA A 224 -6.48 -14.97 -7.72
N LYS A 225 -5.59 -15.92 -8.01
CA LYS A 225 -5.05 -16.88 -7.04
C LYS A 225 -4.26 -16.21 -5.91
N GLY A 226 -3.36 -15.29 -6.23
CA GLY A 226 -2.58 -14.56 -5.23
C GLY A 226 -3.46 -13.69 -4.32
N LEU A 227 -4.49 -13.04 -4.87
CA LEU A 227 -5.47 -12.28 -4.11
C LEU A 227 -6.30 -13.19 -3.20
N ARG A 228 -6.75 -14.34 -3.72
CA ARG A 228 -7.49 -15.36 -2.96
C ARG A 228 -6.67 -15.87 -1.79
N ALA A 229 -5.39 -16.16 -2.00
CA ALA A 229 -4.45 -16.55 -0.95
C ALA A 229 -4.30 -15.48 0.14
N ARG A 230 -4.12 -14.21 -0.25
CA ARG A 230 -3.98 -13.08 0.69
C ARG A 230 -5.24 -12.88 1.53
N ILE A 231 -6.42 -12.99 0.93
CA ILE A 231 -7.72 -12.90 1.62
C ILE A 231 -7.91 -14.08 2.57
N ALA A 232 -7.55 -15.29 2.17
CA ALA A 232 -7.61 -16.47 3.01
C ALA A 232 -6.72 -16.32 4.26
N LEU A 233 -5.48 -15.81 4.12
CA LEU A 233 -4.60 -15.50 5.26
C LEU A 233 -5.19 -14.42 6.18
N PHE A 234 -5.86 -13.40 5.62
CA PHE A 234 -6.55 -12.40 6.45
C PHE A 234 -7.70 -13.03 7.25
N LEU A 235 -8.51 -13.88 6.64
CA LEU A 235 -9.60 -14.59 7.33
C LEU A 235 -9.10 -15.56 8.40
N ALA A 236 -7.97 -16.24 8.17
CA ALA A 236 -7.34 -17.10 9.18
C ALA A 236 -6.76 -16.32 10.36
N GLY A 237 -6.47 -15.03 10.15
CA GLY A 237 -5.86 -14.14 11.12
C GLY A 237 -6.85 -13.46 12.06
N LYS A 238 -6.34 -12.43 12.73
CA LYS A 238 -7.08 -11.61 13.69
C LYS A 238 -7.41 -10.24 13.13
N SER A 239 -8.41 -9.60 13.73
CA SER A 239 -8.67 -8.16 13.60
C SER A 239 -9.50 -7.67 14.79
N GLU A 240 -9.66 -6.36 14.90
CA GLU A 240 -10.55 -5.74 15.86
C GLU A 240 -12.02 -6.04 15.51
N TRP A 241 -12.82 -6.39 16.52
CA TRP A 241 -14.26 -6.61 16.36
C TRP A 241 -15.04 -5.70 17.29
N PRO A 242 -16.21 -5.17 16.85
CA PRO A 242 -17.04 -4.30 17.69
C PRO A 242 -17.40 -4.98 18.99
N ASN A 243 -17.15 -4.31 20.13
CA ASN A 243 -17.40 -4.78 21.50
C ASN A 243 -16.67 -6.06 21.95
N GLU A 244 -15.85 -6.67 21.07
CA GLU A 244 -15.10 -7.90 21.38
C GLU A 244 -13.58 -7.67 21.38
N GLY A 245 -13.13 -6.54 20.82
CA GLY A 245 -11.71 -6.24 20.69
C GLY A 245 -10.99 -7.16 19.69
N LEU A 246 -9.71 -7.37 19.91
CA LEU A 246 -8.85 -8.15 19.02
C LEU A 246 -9.13 -9.66 19.16
N ARG A 247 -9.61 -10.30 18.11
CA ARG A 247 -9.81 -11.75 18.05
C ARG A 247 -9.64 -12.32 16.65
N TYR A 248 -9.62 -13.63 16.52
CA TYR A 248 -9.64 -14.30 15.21
C TYR A 248 -10.91 -13.92 14.43
N ASN A 249 -10.74 -13.69 13.13
CA ASN A 249 -11.87 -13.45 12.22
C ASN A 249 -12.78 -14.69 12.14
N LEU A 250 -12.18 -15.86 12.03
CA LEU A 250 -12.87 -17.15 12.14
C LEU A 250 -12.60 -17.75 13.51
N THR A 251 -13.63 -17.97 14.31
CA THR A 251 -13.50 -18.54 15.66
C THR A 251 -13.25 -20.04 15.62
N ASP A 252 -13.77 -20.75 14.62
CA ASP A 252 -13.56 -22.18 14.41
C ASP A 252 -12.16 -22.44 13.85
N GLU A 253 -11.41 -23.33 14.53
CA GLU A 253 -10.05 -23.71 14.12
C GLU A 253 -10.03 -24.47 12.80
N SER A 254 -11.05 -25.29 12.52
CA SER A 254 -11.14 -26.05 11.27
C SER A 254 -11.35 -25.11 10.07
N GLU A 255 -12.15 -24.04 10.23
CA GLU A 255 -12.29 -23.00 9.22
C GLU A 255 -10.98 -22.24 9.00
N ARG A 256 -10.22 -21.94 10.06
CA ARG A 256 -8.89 -21.32 9.91
C ARG A 256 -7.91 -22.21 9.16
N LYS A 257 -7.88 -23.51 9.46
CA LYS A 257 -7.07 -24.49 8.72
C LYS A 257 -7.47 -24.58 7.25
N ALA A 258 -8.77 -24.51 6.96
CA ALA A 258 -9.25 -24.46 5.56
C ALA A 258 -8.73 -23.22 4.83
N MET A 259 -8.68 -22.06 5.50
CA MET A 259 -8.12 -20.83 4.91
C MET A 259 -6.60 -20.95 4.66
N TYR A 260 -5.84 -21.50 5.57
CA TYR A 260 -4.42 -21.79 5.31
C TYR A 260 -4.23 -22.78 4.17
N THR A 261 -5.13 -23.77 4.02
CA THR A 261 -5.10 -24.71 2.90
C THR A 261 -5.34 -23.98 1.57
N ILE A 262 -6.35 -23.13 1.48
CA ILE A 262 -6.59 -22.29 0.31
C ILE A 262 -5.34 -21.45 0.00
N ALA A 263 -4.80 -20.73 0.97
CA ALA A 263 -3.65 -19.85 0.76
C ALA A 263 -2.43 -20.61 0.22
N ARG A 264 -2.12 -21.79 0.81
CA ARG A 264 -1.04 -22.64 0.35
C ARG A 264 -1.27 -23.14 -1.08
N ASP A 265 -2.43 -23.71 -1.34
CA ASP A 265 -2.72 -24.38 -2.63
C ASP A 265 -2.73 -23.37 -3.79
N GLU A 266 -3.26 -22.19 -3.58
CA GLU A 266 -3.23 -21.11 -4.57
C GLU A 266 -1.80 -20.64 -4.88
N CYS A 267 -1.02 -20.39 -3.86
CA CYS A 267 0.37 -19.97 -4.02
C CYS A 267 1.22 -21.07 -4.69
N VAL A 268 1.07 -22.32 -4.25
CA VAL A 268 1.78 -23.48 -4.83
C VAL A 268 1.37 -23.70 -6.28
N SER A 269 0.10 -23.48 -6.63
CA SER A 269 -0.38 -23.53 -8.02
C SER A 269 0.35 -22.51 -8.91
N ILE A 270 0.53 -21.27 -8.43
CA ILE A 270 1.27 -20.23 -9.17
C ILE A 270 2.75 -20.61 -9.31
N ILE A 271 3.37 -21.08 -8.22
CA ILE A 271 4.79 -21.48 -8.20
C ILE A 271 5.02 -22.63 -9.19
N ASN A 272 4.20 -23.67 -9.15
CA ASN A 272 4.32 -24.83 -10.02
C ASN A 272 4.05 -24.52 -11.51
N GLN A 273 3.20 -23.54 -11.78
CA GLN A 273 2.97 -23.08 -13.16
C GLN A 273 4.22 -22.42 -13.77
N GLY A 274 5.04 -21.75 -12.96
CA GLY A 274 6.32 -21.21 -13.40
C GLY A 274 6.25 -20.08 -14.42
N CYS A 275 5.09 -19.44 -14.57
CA CYS A 275 4.89 -18.33 -15.50
C CYS A 275 5.36 -16.97 -14.95
N ASN A 276 5.55 -16.84 -13.65
CA ASN A 276 6.15 -15.67 -12.99
C ASN A 276 7.58 -15.99 -12.53
N LYS A 277 8.43 -14.97 -12.40
CA LYS A 277 9.84 -15.12 -12.00
C LYS A 277 10.24 -14.05 -11.00
N LEU A 278 10.99 -14.43 -9.97
CA LEU A 278 11.69 -13.46 -9.13
C LEU A 278 12.77 -12.75 -9.96
N GLY A 279 12.95 -11.46 -9.72
CA GLY A 279 14.09 -10.71 -10.25
C GLY A 279 15.41 -11.34 -9.80
N ALA A 280 16.44 -11.26 -10.64
CA ALA A 280 17.78 -11.74 -10.32
C ALA A 280 18.39 -10.97 -9.14
N THR A 281 18.08 -9.68 -9.03
CA THR A 281 18.39 -8.81 -7.90
C THR A 281 17.12 -8.26 -7.29
N PHE A 282 17.22 -7.79 -6.04
CA PHE A 282 16.05 -7.25 -5.33
C PHE A 282 15.50 -5.97 -6.00
N ASP A 283 16.36 -5.13 -6.53
CA ASP A 283 16.00 -3.85 -7.15
C ASP A 283 15.46 -3.97 -8.58
N GLU A 284 15.65 -5.11 -9.25
CA GLU A 284 15.21 -5.32 -10.64
C GLU A 284 13.71 -5.08 -10.80
N ASN A 285 12.87 -5.57 -9.88
CA ASN A 285 11.43 -5.35 -9.89
C ASN A 285 11.07 -3.85 -9.86
N PHE A 286 11.72 -3.11 -8.99
CA PHE A 286 11.44 -1.68 -8.80
C PHE A 286 11.98 -0.81 -9.93
N ARG A 287 13.13 -1.21 -10.51
CA ARG A 287 13.65 -0.59 -11.74
C ARG A 287 12.71 -0.78 -12.92
N ASN A 288 12.12 -1.98 -13.05
CA ASN A 288 11.12 -2.24 -14.10
C ASN A 288 9.87 -1.37 -13.87
N LEU A 289 9.39 -1.24 -12.64
CA LEU A 289 8.28 -0.36 -12.31
C LEU A 289 8.58 1.11 -12.68
N CYS A 290 9.75 1.63 -12.29
CA CYS A 290 10.18 2.98 -12.63
C CYS A 290 10.37 3.19 -14.15
N LYS A 291 10.68 2.15 -14.90
CA LYS A 291 10.75 2.17 -16.37
C LYS A 291 9.39 2.00 -17.04
N GLU A 292 8.32 1.92 -16.25
CA GLU A 292 6.95 1.71 -16.76
C GLU A 292 6.84 0.40 -17.58
N ASP A 293 7.59 -0.63 -17.19
CA ASP A 293 7.59 -1.93 -17.84
C ASP A 293 6.51 -2.83 -17.27
N VAL A 294 5.40 -2.87 -17.97
CA VAL A 294 4.19 -3.63 -17.59
C VAL A 294 4.15 -5.05 -18.17
N THR A 295 5.27 -5.57 -18.65
CA THR A 295 5.33 -6.92 -19.24
C THR A 295 5.03 -7.99 -18.20
N ALA A 296 4.01 -8.81 -18.43
CA ALA A 296 3.64 -9.92 -17.56
C ALA A 296 4.68 -11.05 -17.54
N GLY A 297 4.65 -11.87 -16.49
CA GLY A 297 5.56 -13.03 -16.33
C GLY A 297 6.87 -12.69 -15.63
N LYS A 298 7.08 -11.45 -15.23
CA LYS A 298 8.15 -11.00 -14.34
C LYS A 298 7.73 -11.11 -12.88
N GLU A 299 8.38 -10.37 -11.99
CA GLU A 299 8.06 -10.39 -10.57
C GLU A 299 6.73 -9.70 -10.25
N SER A 300 6.40 -8.60 -10.90
CA SER A 300 5.10 -7.95 -10.77
C SER A 300 4.00 -8.85 -11.34
N ILE A 301 2.91 -9.03 -10.58
CA ILE A 301 1.76 -9.86 -10.97
C ILE A 301 0.57 -9.00 -11.35
N PHE A 302 0.28 -7.96 -10.57
CA PHE A 302 -0.79 -7.02 -10.88
C PHE A 302 -0.47 -5.63 -10.38
N GLU A 303 -0.77 -4.66 -11.22
CA GLU A 303 -0.58 -3.23 -10.98
C GLU A 303 -1.86 -2.45 -11.31
N ILE A 304 -2.21 -1.49 -10.45
CA ILE A 304 -3.24 -0.51 -10.80
C ILE A 304 -2.62 0.46 -11.80
N PRO A 305 -3.20 0.56 -13.02
CA PRO A 305 -2.63 1.37 -14.09
C PRO A 305 -2.79 2.87 -13.83
N PHE A 306 -1.71 3.60 -13.99
CA PHE A 306 -1.69 5.05 -14.06
C PHE A 306 -0.98 5.49 -15.34
N SER A 307 -1.38 6.64 -15.89
CA SER A 307 -0.70 7.27 -17.03
C SER A 307 0.13 8.46 -16.56
N ASP A 308 0.98 8.98 -17.43
CA ASP A 308 1.70 10.23 -17.16
C ASP A 308 0.72 11.35 -16.74
N GLY A 309 1.06 12.07 -15.69
CA GLY A 309 0.17 13.04 -15.06
C GLY A 309 -0.94 12.44 -14.18
N ARG A 310 -0.89 11.14 -13.90
CA ARG A 310 -1.76 10.43 -12.96
C ARG A 310 -0.91 9.59 -11.99
N GLY A 311 -1.52 9.10 -10.91
CA GLY A 311 -0.79 8.34 -9.88
C GLY A 311 0.07 9.23 -8.98
N ARG A 312 0.44 8.71 -7.80
CA ARG A 312 1.26 9.38 -6.79
C ARG A 312 2.20 8.43 -6.09
N VAL A 313 2.71 7.46 -6.80
CA VAL A 313 3.47 6.36 -6.21
C VAL A 313 4.88 6.81 -5.85
N LEU A 314 5.60 7.43 -6.79
CA LEU A 314 6.89 8.07 -6.51
C LEU A 314 6.77 9.26 -5.55
N TYR A 315 5.74 10.09 -5.71
CA TYR A 315 5.48 11.18 -4.77
C TYR A 315 5.34 10.67 -3.34
N THR A 316 4.71 9.51 -3.16
CA THR A 316 4.45 8.91 -1.85
C THR A 316 5.66 8.17 -1.29
N TRP A 317 6.22 7.21 -2.03
CA TRP A 317 7.30 6.32 -1.58
C TRP A 317 8.64 6.48 -2.31
N GLY A 318 8.71 7.36 -3.30
CA GLY A 318 9.97 7.62 -4.00
C GLY A 318 10.97 8.37 -3.12
N ASN A 319 12.23 8.28 -3.50
CA ASN A 319 13.29 9.06 -2.88
C ASN A 319 13.01 10.57 -2.98
N LYS A 320 13.50 11.32 -1.99
CA LYS A 320 13.20 12.75 -1.90
C LYS A 320 14.12 13.56 -2.81
N HIS A 321 13.51 14.46 -3.59
CA HIS A 321 14.16 15.55 -4.33
C HIS A 321 13.74 16.88 -3.70
N SER A 322 14.69 17.64 -3.16
CA SER A 322 14.41 18.88 -2.42
C SER A 322 14.15 20.06 -3.34
N THR A 323 14.70 20.04 -4.55
CA THR A 323 14.57 21.09 -5.57
C THR A 323 14.35 20.48 -6.96
N THR A 324 14.13 21.33 -7.96
CA THR A 324 14.11 20.94 -9.38
C THR A 324 15.47 20.45 -9.82
N ASP A 325 15.48 19.36 -10.58
CA ASP A 325 16.69 18.77 -11.18
C ASP A 325 16.38 18.15 -12.56
N GLN A 326 17.30 17.30 -13.07
CA GLN A 326 17.13 16.63 -14.35
C GLN A 326 15.99 15.61 -14.37
N TRP A 327 15.59 15.06 -13.24
CA TRP A 327 14.58 13.99 -13.14
C TRP A 327 13.20 14.51 -12.75
N THR A 328 13.14 15.60 -11.99
CA THR A 328 11.88 16.21 -11.57
C THR A 328 11.84 17.71 -11.86
N ALA A 329 10.63 18.24 -12.16
CA ALA A 329 10.42 19.67 -12.37
C ALA A 329 10.15 20.43 -11.07
N LEU A 330 9.90 19.74 -9.96
CA LEU A 330 9.58 20.32 -8.64
C LEU A 330 10.15 19.43 -7.52
N ALA A 331 10.29 20.00 -6.32
CA ALA A 331 10.57 19.20 -5.11
C ALA A 331 9.50 18.13 -4.88
N LYS A 332 9.89 16.86 -4.77
CA LYS A 332 8.99 15.70 -4.73
C LYS A 332 9.56 14.54 -3.93
N GLY A 333 8.68 13.55 -3.68
CA GLY A 333 9.03 12.30 -3.01
C GLY A 333 9.15 12.43 -1.49
N GLY A 334 9.32 11.31 -0.83
CA GLY A 334 9.57 11.23 0.60
C GLY A 334 8.39 11.62 1.49
N ILE A 335 7.14 11.56 0.98
CA ILE A 335 5.94 11.78 1.81
C ILE A 335 5.83 10.70 2.87
N ASN A 336 6.07 9.46 2.49
CA ASN A 336 6.28 8.33 3.39
C ASN A 336 7.75 7.93 3.33
N GLY A 337 8.27 7.49 4.45
CA GLY A 337 9.66 7.05 4.55
C GLY A 337 9.82 5.89 5.52
N PRO A 338 11.03 5.34 5.60
CA PRO A 338 11.36 4.35 6.62
C PRO A 338 11.23 4.96 8.02
N THR A 339 10.83 4.14 8.99
CA THR A 339 11.02 4.52 10.39
C THR A 339 12.51 4.74 10.67
N PRO A 340 12.89 5.64 11.60
CA PRO A 340 14.30 5.89 11.92
C PRO A 340 15.09 4.64 12.30
N THR A 341 14.41 3.60 12.78
CA THR A 341 15.01 2.35 13.28
C THR A 341 15.13 1.25 12.23
N LEU A 342 14.45 1.37 11.08
CA LEU A 342 14.39 0.29 10.11
C LEU A 342 15.77 -0.11 9.56
N TRP A 343 16.65 0.85 9.30
CA TRP A 343 18.01 0.57 8.84
C TRP A 343 18.73 -0.41 9.78
N TYR A 344 18.59 -0.18 11.08
CA TYR A 344 19.26 -0.95 12.12
C TYR A 344 18.61 -2.31 12.39
N ASP A 345 17.38 -2.52 11.95
CA ASP A 345 16.70 -3.80 12.02
C ASP A 345 17.19 -4.79 10.95
N PHE A 346 17.70 -4.27 9.80
CA PHE A 346 18.30 -5.11 8.77
C PHE A 346 19.63 -5.69 9.21
N ASP A 347 19.87 -6.95 8.87
CA ASP A 347 21.20 -7.52 8.94
C ASP A 347 22.14 -6.81 7.95
N LYS A 348 23.41 -6.61 8.34
CA LYS A 348 24.41 -5.94 7.49
C LYS A 348 24.66 -6.66 6.15
N ASP A 349 24.45 -7.99 6.12
CA ASP A 349 24.63 -8.81 4.93
C ASP A 349 23.34 -8.90 4.08
N ASP A 350 22.27 -8.21 4.46
CA ASP A 350 21.01 -8.18 3.71
C ASP A 350 21.12 -7.19 2.54
N ALA A 351 21.13 -7.70 1.31
CA ALA A 351 21.21 -6.91 0.10
C ALA A 351 20.05 -5.91 -0.08
N ARG A 352 18.92 -6.14 0.60
CA ARG A 352 17.72 -5.28 0.53
C ARG A 352 17.89 -3.98 1.31
N ARG A 353 18.76 -3.95 2.32
CA ARG A 353 18.95 -2.82 3.24
C ARG A 353 19.24 -1.52 2.48
N ASN A 354 20.28 -1.52 1.66
CA ASN A 354 20.76 -0.34 0.93
C ASN A 354 19.82 0.08 -0.23
N ILE A 355 18.99 -0.86 -0.70
CA ILE A 355 17.96 -0.57 -1.69
C ILE A 355 16.73 0.06 -1.02
N THR A 356 16.32 -0.47 0.14
CA THR A 356 15.12 -0.02 0.85
C THR A 356 15.32 1.31 1.57
N CYS A 357 16.44 1.46 2.29
CA CYS A 357 16.73 2.65 3.08
C CYS A 357 17.93 3.39 2.48
N ILE A 358 17.72 4.64 2.03
CA ILE A 358 18.81 5.47 1.52
C ILE A 358 19.03 6.69 2.41
N PRO A 359 20.31 7.01 2.76
CA PRO A 359 20.65 8.05 3.71
C PRO A 359 20.81 9.43 3.06
N TYR A 360 20.29 9.64 1.86
CA TYR A 360 20.44 10.89 1.14
C TYR A 360 19.12 11.36 0.49
N THR A 361 19.11 12.63 0.14
CA THR A 361 18.14 13.27 -0.74
C THR A 361 18.86 13.90 -1.92
N TRP A 362 18.15 14.11 -3.03
CA TRP A 362 18.67 14.90 -4.14
C TRP A 362 18.37 16.39 -3.93
N ASP A 363 19.38 17.25 -4.10
CA ASP A 363 19.25 18.70 -4.08
C ASP A 363 20.00 19.32 -5.26
N GLY A 364 19.27 19.94 -6.20
CA GLY A 364 19.84 20.50 -7.43
C GLY A 364 20.55 19.49 -8.33
N GLY A 365 20.22 18.21 -8.23
CA GLY A 365 20.85 17.13 -8.98
C GLY A 365 22.09 16.52 -8.31
N GLU A 366 22.36 16.91 -7.07
CA GLU A 366 23.44 16.37 -6.23
C GLU A 366 22.87 15.60 -5.03
N LYS A 367 23.54 14.52 -4.62
CA LYS A 367 23.19 13.76 -3.43
C LYS A 367 23.65 14.51 -2.18
N THR A 368 22.72 14.76 -1.27
CA THR A 368 23.00 15.38 0.02
C THR A 368 22.65 14.42 1.13
N VAL A 369 23.58 14.16 2.06
CA VAL A 369 23.32 13.31 3.24
C VAL A 369 22.21 13.90 4.06
N SER A 370 21.18 13.14 4.30
CA SER A 370 20.02 13.53 5.10
C SER A 370 19.63 12.44 6.09
N GLY A 371 20.11 11.23 5.86
CA GLY A 371 19.85 10.08 6.70
C GLY A 371 20.67 10.12 7.96
N GLY A 372 20.18 9.44 8.94
CA GLY A 372 20.75 9.31 10.27
C GLY A 372 19.66 9.01 11.25
N SER A 373 20.01 8.90 12.49
CA SER A 373 19.12 8.49 13.56
C SER A 373 17.88 9.38 13.77
N GLY A 374 17.87 10.60 13.23
CA GLY A 374 16.78 11.56 13.44
C GLY A 374 15.70 11.64 12.39
N GLY A 375 15.70 10.71 11.47
CA GLY A 375 14.83 10.82 10.30
C GLY A 375 15.49 11.65 9.20
N GLY A 376 15.06 11.46 8.00
CA GLY A 376 15.70 11.94 6.78
C GLY A 376 16.08 10.75 5.91
N TRP A 377 15.78 9.53 6.35
CA TRP A 377 15.79 8.36 5.52
C TRP A 377 14.75 8.49 4.43
N SER A 378 15.11 8.16 3.20
CA SER A 378 14.17 7.98 2.11
C SER A 378 14.05 6.51 1.77
N PHE A 379 12.87 6.08 1.30
CA PHE A 379 12.78 4.82 0.60
C PHE A 379 13.56 4.90 -0.72
N GLY A 380 14.26 3.84 -1.07
CA GLY A 380 15.06 3.77 -2.29
C GLY A 380 14.61 2.70 -3.27
N LYS A 381 13.49 2.01 -3.01
CA LYS A 381 12.90 1.04 -3.94
C LYS A 381 12.40 1.71 -5.21
N LEU A 382 11.82 2.89 -5.09
CA LEU A 382 11.29 3.67 -6.19
C LEU A 382 12.09 4.98 -6.31
N ARG A 383 12.59 5.28 -7.50
CA ARG A 383 13.49 6.42 -7.72
C ARG A 383 13.14 7.19 -8.97
N PHE A 384 13.12 8.51 -8.86
CA PHE A 384 12.92 9.38 -10.03
C PHE A 384 14.05 9.25 -11.04
N GLU A 385 15.29 9.00 -10.59
CA GLU A 385 16.45 8.77 -11.45
C GLU A 385 16.43 7.44 -12.23
N TRP A 386 15.53 6.54 -11.89
CA TRP A 386 15.31 5.29 -12.64
C TRP A 386 14.24 5.43 -13.72
N MET A 387 13.49 6.56 -13.73
CA MET A 387 12.51 6.83 -14.77
C MET A 387 13.18 7.04 -16.12
N SER A 388 12.51 6.62 -17.20
CA SER A 388 12.94 6.89 -18.57
C SER A 388 12.60 8.31 -19.05
N ARG A 389 11.84 9.06 -18.26
CA ARG A 389 11.38 10.42 -18.57
C ARG A 389 11.48 11.33 -17.35
N LYS A 390 11.52 12.65 -17.59
CA LYS A 390 11.43 13.64 -16.52
C LYS A 390 9.98 13.76 -16.03
N VAL A 391 9.77 13.71 -14.71
CA VAL A 391 8.45 13.92 -14.09
C VAL A 391 8.17 15.41 -14.00
N THR A 392 7.27 15.92 -14.84
CA THR A 392 6.94 17.35 -14.94
C THR A 392 5.69 17.76 -14.16
N PRO A 393 4.63 16.94 -14.05
CA PRO A 393 3.45 17.28 -13.24
C PRO A 393 3.80 17.45 -11.76
N THR A 394 2.94 18.14 -11.02
CA THR A 394 3.21 18.49 -9.60
C THR A 394 3.42 17.28 -8.70
N ASN A 395 2.39 16.41 -8.55
CA ASN A 395 2.45 15.27 -7.64
C ASN A 395 2.11 13.95 -8.34
N ASP A 396 1.80 14.01 -9.61
CA ASP A 396 1.30 12.88 -10.39
C ASP A 396 2.43 12.39 -11.29
N ASP A 397 3.00 11.23 -10.94
CA ASP A 397 4.24 10.69 -11.53
C ASP A 397 4.01 9.67 -12.65
N GLY A 398 2.83 9.05 -12.69
CA GLY A 398 2.44 8.11 -13.74
C GLY A 398 2.87 6.66 -13.51
N ILE A 399 3.62 6.38 -12.46
CA ILE A 399 4.00 5.00 -12.13
C ILE A 399 2.79 4.23 -11.60
N ASN A 400 2.64 2.98 -12.02
CA ASN A 400 1.61 2.07 -11.54
C ASN A 400 1.81 1.73 -10.07
N TYR A 401 0.69 1.51 -9.36
CA TYR A 401 0.73 0.99 -8.00
C TYR A 401 0.76 -0.54 -8.02
N GLN A 402 1.87 -1.12 -7.58
CA GLN A 402 2.04 -2.58 -7.52
C GLN A 402 1.22 -3.18 -6.37
N VAL A 403 0.23 -4.00 -6.70
CA VAL A 403 -0.69 -4.61 -5.72
C VAL A 403 -0.13 -5.91 -5.16
N ILE A 404 0.45 -6.72 -6.03
CA ILE A 404 0.97 -8.05 -5.69
C ILE A 404 2.16 -8.40 -6.58
N ARG A 405 3.18 -9.01 -6.00
CA ARG A 405 4.36 -9.50 -6.71
C ARG A 405 4.76 -10.91 -6.26
N TYR A 406 5.57 -11.57 -7.04
CA TYR A 406 5.86 -13.00 -6.90
C TYR A 406 6.54 -13.36 -5.57
N ALA A 407 7.33 -12.44 -4.98
CA ALA A 407 7.87 -12.62 -3.64
C ALA A 407 6.79 -12.82 -2.57
N ASP A 408 5.62 -12.14 -2.70
CA ASP A 408 4.51 -12.33 -1.78
C ASP A 408 3.90 -13.74 -1.91
N ILE A 409 3.84 -14.28 -3.12
CA ILE A 409 3.38 -15.66 -3.37
C ILE A 409 4.26 -16.66 -2.60
N TYR A 410 5.59 -16.51 -2.66
CA TYR A 410 6.50 -17.37 -1.92
C TYR A 410 6.34 -17.25 -0.41
N LEU A 411 6.24 -16.03 0.12
CA LEU A 411 6.14 -15.80 1.55
C LEU A 411 4.76 -16.21 2.11
N MET A 412 3.68 -16.05 1.34
CA MET A 412 2.36 -16.57 1.70
C MET A 412 2.33 -18.11 1.68
N ALA A 413 2.98 -18.75 0.69
CA ALA A 413 3.12 -20.22 0.66
C ALA A 413 3.88 -20.73 1.87
N ALA A 414 5.01 -20.08 2.22
CA ALA A 414 5.81 -20.44 3.38
C ALA A 414 5.03 -20.33 4.70
N GLU A 415 4.27 -19.25 4.86
CA GLU A 415 3.45 -19.02 6.06
C GLU A 415 2.33 -20.06 6.17
N ALA A 416 1.57 -20.26 5.10
CA ALA A 416 0.46 -21.19 5.09
C ALA A 416 0.91 -22.65 5.30
N GLU A 417 1.99 -23.07 4.65
CA GLU A 417 2.56 -24.40 4.83
C GLU A 417 3.08 -24.60 6.26
N ASN A 418 3.75 -23.58 6.84
CA ASN A 418 4.18 -23.63 8.23
C ASN A 418 3.00 -23.76 9.20
N ALA A 419 1.91 -23.02 8.97
CA ALA A 419 0.72 -23.09 9.81
C ALA A 419 0.05 -24.47 9.78
N LEU A 420 0.07 -25.15 8.63
CA LEU A 420 -0.54 -26.47 8.42
C LEU A 420 0.36 -27.62 8.89
N ASN A 421 1.62 -27.62 8.51
CA ASN A 421 2.50 -28.79 8.57
C ASN A 421 3.85 -28.53 9.27
N GLY A 422 4.07 -27.28 9.73
CA GLY A 422 5.34 -26.88 10.35
C GLY A 422 6.44 -26.56 9.33
N PRO A 423 7.66 -26.27 9.81
CA PRO A 423 8.71 -25.65 9.00
C PRO A 423 9.38 -26.59 7.98
N ALA A 424 9.27 -27.90 8.13
CA ALA A 424 10.05 -28.84 7.32
C ALA A 424 9.86 -28.63 5.83
N ASN A 425 8.60 -28.58 5.36
CA ASN A 425 8.26 -28.32 3.97
C ASN A 425 8.20 -26.82 3.64
N ALA A 426 7.89 -25.98 4.61
CA ALA A 426 7.74 -24.55 4.41
C ALA A 426 9.05 -23.84 4.00
N LYS A 427 10.20 -24.38 4.45
CA LYS A 427 11.54 -23.84 4.13
C LYS A 427 11.82 -23.73 2.62
N GLN A 428 11.27 -24.64 1.80
CA GLN A 428 11.48 -24.59 0.36
C GLN A 428 10.88 -23.31 -0.29
N TYR A 429 9.80 -22.77 0.29
CA TYR A 429 9.16 -21.55 -0.20
C TYR A 429 9.84 -20.29 0.33
N LEU A 430 10.44 -20.32 1.51
CA LEU A 430 11.20 -19.22 2.06
C LEU A 430 12.59 -19.07 1.39
N LYS A 431 13.22 -20.20 1.05
CA LYS A 431 14.60 -20.23 0.54
C LYS A 431 14.85 -19.30 -0.66
N PRO A 432 14.02 -19.23 -1.71
CA PRO A 432 14.27 -18.34 -2.86
C PRO A 432 14.36 -16.85 -2.48
N ILE A 433 13.60 -16.42 -1.49
CA ILE A 433 13.65 -15.05 -0.97
C ILE A 433 14.96 -14.80 -0.21
N LEU A 434 15.37 -15.76 0.62
CA LEU A 434 16.64 -15.68 1.35
C LEU A 434 17.85 -15.72 0.41
N ASP A 435 17.83 -16.59 -0.61
CA ASP A 435 18.92 -16.72 -1.57
C ASP A 435 19.18 -15.41 -2.33
N ARG A 436 18.13 -14.63 -2.59
CA ARG A 436 18.25 -13.30 -3.22
C ARG A 436 18.75 -12.22 -2.26
N ALA A 437 18.48 -12.38 -0.98
CA ALA A 437 18.74 -11.37 0.04
C ALA A 437 20.10 -11.53 0.74
N TYR A 438 20.59 -12.78 0.89
CA TYR A 438 21.74 -13.09 1.73
C TYR A 438 22.78 -13.99 1.05
N PRO A 439 24.04 -13.93 1.51
CA PRO A 439 25.03 -14.95 1.17
C PRO A 439 24.62 -16.36 1.62
N ALA A 440 25.00 -17.39 0.89
CA ALA A 440 24.56 -18.79 1.12
C ALA A 440 24.82 -19.32 2.54
N ALA A 441 25.92 -18.93 3.18
CA ALA A 441 26.21 -19.30 4.56
C ALA A 441 25.17 -18.74 5.54
N LYS A 442 24.74 -17.50 5.33
CA LYS A 442 23.71 -16.83 6.12
C LYS A 442 22.34 -17.47 5.93
N VAL A 443 21.98 -17.78 4.67
CA VAL A 443 20.75 -18.53 4.34
C VAL A 443 20.68 -19.84 5.12
N SER A 444 21.78 -20.60 5.13
CA SER A 444 21.85 -21.87 5.87
C SER A 444 21.63 -21.67 7.36
N THR A 445 22.20 -20.62 7.95
CA THR A 445 22.04 -20.28 9.37
C THR A 445 20.59 -19.88 9.70
N ILE A 446 19.98 -19.01 8.88
CA ILE A 446 18.58 -18.59 9.06
C ILE A 446 17.64 -19.80 8.98
N LEU A 447 17.80 -20.66 7.97
CA LEU A 447 16.96 -21.85 7.83
C LEU A 447 17.18 -22.87 8.95
N ALA A 448 18.39 -22.96 9.53
CA ALA A 448 18.67 -23.84 10.66
C ALA A 448 18.02 -23.33 11.96
N SER A 449 18.09 -22.01 12.22
CA SER A 449 17.47 -21.40 13.42
C SER A 449 15.94 -21.48 13.40
N ALA A 450 15.32 -21.44 12.22
CA ALA A 450 13.88 -21.59 12.02
C ALA A 450 13.45 -23.06 12.13
N SER A 451 13.64 -23.68 13.30
CA SER A 451 13.48 -25.12 13.51
C SER A 451 12.13 -25.54 14.09
N SER A 452 11.41 -24.64 14.77
CA SER A 452 10.05 -24.84 15.25
C SER A 452 9.04 -24.03 14.42
N GLN A 453 7.76 -24.36 14.53
CA GLN A 453 6.68 -23.62 13.87
C GLN A 453 6.68 -22.13 14.26
N GLU A 454 6.89 -21.84 15.54
CA GLU A 454 6.96 -20.48 16.05
C GLU A 454 8.21 -19.74 15.57
N ALA A 455 9.40 -20.35 15.66
CA ALA A 455 10.64 -19.74 15.17
C ALA A 455 10.59 -19.47 13.67
N PHE A 456 9.98 -20.37 12.89
CA PHE A 456 9.79 -20.18 11.47
C PHE A 456 8.79 -19.05 11.17
N GLN A 457 7.69 -18.96 11.94
CA GLN A 457 6.73 -17.86 11.80
C GLN A 457 7.39 -16.50 12.08
N ASN A 458 8.18 -16.39 13.15
CA ASN A 458 8.93 -15.17 13.45
C ASN A 458 9.90 -14.81 12.30
N THR A 459 10.58 -15.82 11.72
CA THR A 459 11.43 -15.60 10.54
C THR A 459 10.63 -15.08 9.35
N ILE A 460 9.43 -15.61 9.08
CA ILE A 460 8.56 -15.09 8.01
C ILE A 460 8.16 -13.65 8.29
N GLU A 461 7.80 -13.32 9.51
CA GLU A 461 7.40 -11.97 9.91
C GLU A 461 8.51 -10.94 9.66
N ASP A 462 9.76 -11.31 9.99
CA ASP A 462 10.95 -10.51 9.70
C ASP A 462 11.20 -10.41 8.19
N GLN A 463 11.17 -11.54 7.48
CA GLN A 463 11.39 -11.52 6.04
C GLN A 463 10.32 -10.73 5.28
N ARG A 464 9.05 -10.79 5.70
CA ARG A 464 7.99 -9.95 5.13
C ARG A 464 8.21 -8.46 5.42
N LYS A 465 8.69 -8.11 6.63
CA LYS A 465 9.08 -6.74 6.97
C LYS A 465 10.16 -6.21 6.01
N PHE A 466 11.26 -6.93 5.87
CA PHE A 466 12.38 -6.50 5.04
C PHE A 466 12.07 -6.53 3.55
N GLU A 467 11.26 -7.49 3.12
CA GLU A 467 10.86 -7.63 1.72
C GLU A 467 9.89 -6.54 1.27
N PHE A 468 8.92 -6.17 2.12
CA PHE A 468 7.80 -5.30 1.73
C PHE A 468 7.81 -3.90 2.37
N ALA A 469 8.83 -3.51 3.12
CA ALA A 469 8.93 -2.14 3.62
C ALA A 469 8.86 -1.12 2.46
N GLY A 470 7.97 -0.13 2.56
CA GLY A 470 7.71 0.85 1.50
C GLY A 470 6.73 0.37 0.42
N GLU A 471 5.92 -0.66 0.68
CA GLU A 471 4.90 -1.17 -0.24
C GLU A 471 3.48 -1.17 0.37
N GLY A 472 3.30 -0.62 1.57
CA GLY A 472 2.00 -0.47 2.24
C GLY A 472 1.35 -1.77 2.73
N LEU A 473 2.11 -2.88 2.85
CA LEU A 473 1.57 -4.19 3.25
C LEU A 473 1.71 -4.48 4.75
N ARG A 474 2.67 -3.85 5.44
CA ARG A 474 3.07 -4.22 6.80
C ARG A 474 1.94 -4.11 7.82
N LYS A 475 1.11 -3.06 7.75
CA LYS A 475 -0.04 -2.91 8.65
C LYS A 475 -0.99 -4.10 8.57
N LEU A 476 -1.31 -4.57 7.36
CA LEU A 476 -2.19 -5.72 7.15
C LEU A 476 -1.62 -6.99 7.78
N ASP A 477 -0.32 -7.22 7.62
CA ASP A 477 0.38 -8.36 8.22
C ASP A 477 0.32 -8.30 9.75
N LEU A 478 0.67 -7.17 10.35
CA LEU A 478 0.63 -6.98 11.81
C LEU A 478 -0.79 -7.11 12.38
N MET A 479 -1.81 -6.61 11.66
CA MET A 479 -3.22 -6.78 12.03
C MET A 479 -3.60 -8.26 12.10
N ARG A 480 -3.40 -9.00 11.00
CA ARG A 480 -3.82 -10.40 10.91
C ARG A 480 -3.05 -11.33 11.84
N TRP A 481 -1.82 -10.99 12.23
CA TRP A 481 -1.06 -11.70 13.27
C TRP A 481 -1.46 -11.29 14.69
N GLY A 482 -2.23 -10.19 14.84
CA GLY A 482 -2.62 -9.63 16.13
C GLY A 482 -1.46 -9.03 16.90
N LYS A 483 -0.52 -8.42 16.17
CA LYS A 483 0.72 -7.84 16.70
C LYS A 483 0.84 -6.33 16.47
N LEU A 484 -0.20 -5.67 15.94
CA LEU A 484 -0.11 -4.27 15.52
C LEU A 484 0.25 -3.35 16.69
N GLY A 485 -0.54 -3.34 17.76
CA GLY A 485 -0.30 -2.48 18.92
C GLY A 485 1.03 -2.77 19.63
N SER A 486 1.35 -4.04 19.86
CA SER A 486 2.59 -4.44 20.55
C SER A 486 3.84 -4.06 19.73
N THR A 487 3.82 -4.28 18.42
CA THR A 487 4.94 -3.94 17.54
C THR A 487 5.14 -2.42 17.44
N LEU A 488 4.07 -1.63 17.41
CA LEU A 488 4.19 -0.17 17.39
C LEU A 488 4.68 0.39 18.73
N ALA A 489 4.31 -0.23 19.84
CA ALA A 489 4.85 0.13 21.16
C ALA A 489 6.36 -0.12 21.24
N GLU A 490 6.82 -1.30 20.80
CA GLU A 490 8.26 -1.62 20.69
C GLU A 490 8.99 -0.63 19.76
N THR A 491 8.36 -0.24 18.64
CA THR A 491 8.95 0.73 17.71
C THR A 491 9.16 2.09 18.37
N LYS A 492 8.25 2.56 19.21
CA LYS A 492 8.45 3.78 20.02
C LYS A 492 9.61 3.62 21.01
N GLU A 493 9.72 2.49 21.65
CA GLU A 493 10.85 2.19 22.55
C GLU A 493 12.18 2.23 21.79
N LYS A 494 12.29 1.54 20.65
CA LYS A 494 13.46 1.58 19.77
C LYS A 494 13.83 3.01 19.34
N MET A 495 12.86 3.81 18.91
CA MET A 495 13.10 5.20 18.52
C MET A 495 13.59 6.04 19.72
N THR A 496 13.09 5.77 20.93
CA THR A 496 13.54 6.45 22.14
C THR A 496 14.98 6.07 22.50
N GLU A 497 15.31 4.79 22.43
CA GLU A 497 16.68 4.30 22.64
C GLU A 497 17.64 4.89 21.60
N LEU A 498 17.23 4.94 20.32
CA LEU A 498 18.02 5.54 19.25
C LEU A 498 18.28 7.03 19.51
N ALA A 499 17.24 7.81 19.84
CA ALA A 499 17.37 9.24 20.14
C ALA A 499 18.33 9.52 21.30
N ASN A 500 18.34 8.67 22.30
CA ASN A 500 19.19 8.80 23.49
C ASN A 500 20.53 8.08 23.35
N ARG A 501 20.74 7.32 22.28
CA ARG A 501 21.89 6.44 22.06
C ARG A 501 22.13 5.51 23.27
N THR A 502 21.07 4.80 23.65
CA THR A 502 21.05 3.85 24.78
C THR A 502 20.57 2.49 24.31
N GLY A 503 20.59 1.52 25.20
CA GLY A 503 20.09 0.17 24.93
C GLY A 503 20.70 -0.45 23.66
N ARG A 504 19.88 -0.75 22.68
CA ARG A 504 20.26 -1.35 21.37
C ARG A 504 21.25 -0.50 20.58
N TYR A 505 21.30 0.83 20.83
CA TYR A 505 22.10 1.79 20.05
C TYR A 505 23.27 2.43 20.84
N ALA A 506 23.61 1.92 22.01
CA ALA A 506 24.64 2.48 22.87
C ALA A 506 26.05 2.48 22.24
N ASN A 507 26.32 1.49 21.37
CA ASN A 507 27.64 1.26 20.76
C ASN A 507 27.81 1.85 19.37
N TYR A 508 26.87 2.69 18.91
CA TYR A 508 26.98 3.38 17.61
C TYR A 508 27.80 4.66 17.77
N PRO A 509 28.58 5.11 16.75
CA PRO A 509 29.31 6.37 16.80
C PRO A 509 28.35 7.57 16.82
N LYS A 510 28.86 8.73 17.24
CA LYS A 510 28.06 9.96 17.35
C LYS A 510 27.85 10.66 16.02
N LYS A 511 28.65 10.32 14.99
CA LYS A 511 28.65 11.00 13.70
C LYS A 511 28.54 10.01 12.56
N LEU A 512 27.89 10.44 11.50
CA LEU A 512 28.00 9.86 10.17
C LEU A 512 29.17 10.50 9.44
N TYR A 513 29.98 9.69 8.79
CA TYR A 513 31.05 10.11 7.91
C TYR A 513 30.75 9.63 6.49
N TYR A 514 31.09 10.43 5.48
CA TYR A 514 30.74 10.12 4.11
C TYR A 514 31.75 10.69 3.12
N ASN A 515 31.77 10.11 1.93
CA ASN A 515 32.63 10.56 0.85
C ASN A 515 31.93 11.63 0.01
N GLU A 516 32.41 12.88 0.03
CA GLU A 516 31.83 14.02 -0.71
C GLU A 516 31.99 13.89 -2.24
N GLY A 517 32.89 13.05 -2.75
CA GLY A 517 33.25 13.02 -4.17
C GLY A 517 32.37 12.17 -5.06
N LEU A 518 31.44 11.36 -4.50
CA LEU A 518 30.70 10.35 -5.27
C LEU A 518 29.27 10.77 -5.66
N GLY A 519 28.84 12.00 -5.35
CA GLY A 519 27.42 12.31 -5.30
C GLY A 519 26.78 12.83 -6.57
N ALA A 520 27.50 13.56 -7.40
CA ALA A 520 26.85 14.53 -8.29
C ALA A 520 26.19 13.93 -9.54
N ALA A 521 26.60 12.77 -10.02
CA ALA A 521 26.11 12.27 -11.32
C ALA A 521 25.80 10.78 -11.38
N SER A 522 26.11 10.00 -10.35
CA SER A 522 25.89 8.55 -10.38
C SER A 522 24.48 8.21 -9.93
N THR A 523 23.74 7.55 -10.81
CA THR A 523 22.43 6.94 -10.49
C THR A 523 22.60 5.57 -9.81
N ASP A 524 23.84 5.14 -9.60
CA ASP A 524 24.17 3.91 -8.91
C ASP A 524 23.81 4.01 -7.42
N ALA A 525 23.06 3.02 -6.92
CA ALA A 525 22.69 2.94 -5.53
C ALA A 525 23.91 2.86 -4.61
N ASP A 526 24.98 2.19 -5.09
CA ASP A 526 26.20 1.87 -4.34
C ASP A 526 27.27 2.97 -4.44
N SER A 527 27.02 4.06 -5.17
CA SER A 527 27.99 5.14 -5.35
C SER A 527 28.18 6.05 -4.14
N TYR A 528 27.50 5.74 -3.04
CA TYR A 528 27.49 6.57 -1.84
C TYR A 528 27.92 5.75 -0.62
N GLU A 529 29.13 6.03 -0.12
CA GLU A 529 29.66 5.38 1.07
C GLU A 529 29.35 6.21 2.32
N VAL A 530 28.73 5.59 3.30
CA VAL A 530 28.44 6.16 4.62
C VAL A 530 29.01 5.23 5.69
N TYR A 531 29.81 5.82 6.59
CA TYR A 531 30.36 5.17 7.76
C TYR A 531 29.70 5.73 9.02
N GLY A 532 29.50 4.90 10.02
CA GLY A 532 28.87 5.27 11.30
C GLY A 532 27.46 4.69 11.49
N LEU A 533 27.02 3.83 10.57
CA LEU A 533 25.73 3.17 10.62
C LEU A 533 25.79 1.75 11.18
N GLU A 534 26.97 1.24 11.54
CA GLU A 534 27.15 -0.11 12.05
C GLU A 534 27.60 -0.09 13.53
N GLU A 535 27.11 -1.04 14.30
CA GLU A 535 27.55 -1.21 15.68
C GLU A 535 29.06 -1.47 15.79
N GLY A 536 29.70 -0.82 16.74
CA GLY A 536 31.15 -0.96 16.96
C GLY A 536 32.04 -0.11 16.07
N GLN A 537 31.48 0.60 15.07
CA GLN A 537 32.21 1.65 14.37
C GLN A 537 32.52 2.82 15.31
N THR A 538 33.63 3.53 15.07
CA THR A 538 34.07 4.62 15.96
C THR A 538 34.18 5.96 15.22
N ASP A 539 34.04 7.05 15.98
CA ASP A 539 34.22 8.41 15.43
C ASP A 539 35.66 8.66 14.98
N GLU A 540 36.66 8.04 15.63
CA GLU A 540 38.07 8.12 15.28
C GLU A 540 38.35 7.48 13.91
N GLU A 541 37.81 6.30 13.68
CA GLU A 541 37.95 5.60 12.39
C GLU A 541 37.23 6.36 11.27
N GLY A 542 35.99 6.82 11.51
CA GLY A 542 35.23 7.61 10.55
C GLY A 542 35.97 8.90 10.15
N LYS A 543 36.53 9.60 11.12
CA LYS A 543 37.35 10.79 10.88
C LYS A 543 38.63 10.47 10.12
N SER A 544 39.26 9.33 10.40
CA SER A 544 40.47 8.88 9.69
C SER A 544 40.20 8.56 8.23
N LEU A 545 39.04 7.95 7.92
CA LEU A 545 38.66 7.54 6.57
C LEU A 545 38.17 8.70 5.70
N TYR A 546 37.37 9.60 6.26
CA TYR A 546 36.59 10.59 5.51
C TYR A 546 36.91 12.05 5.93
N GLY A 547 37.88 12.27 6.81
CA GLY A 547 38.30 13.60 7.23
C GLY A 547 37.26 14.32 8.08
N SER A 548 37.07 15.61 7.81
CA SER A 548 36.10 16.44 8.54
C SER A 548 34.67 16.34 8.01
N ASN A 549 34.47 15.60 6.91
CA ASN A 549 33.15 15.40 6.31
C ASN A 549 32.32 14.53 7.22
N SER A 550 31.44 15.14 7.98
CA SER A 550 30.59 14.42 8.92
C SER A 550 29.27 15.15 9.07
N SER A 551 28.20 14.37 9.14
CA SER A 551 26.90 14.83 9.59
C SER A 551 26.65 14.27 10.98
N TRP A 552 26.08 15.08 11.86
CA TRP A 552 25.73 14.62 13.20
C TRP A 552 24.51 13.71 13.13
N PHE A 553 24.58 12.63 13.93
CA PHE A 553 23.37 11.94 14.34
C PHE A 553 22.54 12.80 15.29
N CYS A 554 21.26 12.57 15.37
CA CYS A 554 20.37 13.23 16.33
C CYS A 554 20.40 12.57 17.72
N TYR A 555 21.57 12.27 18.22
CA TYR A 555 21.70 11.77 19.58
C TYR A 555 21.68 12.91 20.58
N ARG A 556 20.83 12.80 21.59
CA ARG A 556 20.71 13.81 22.65
C ARG A 556 21.97 13.95 23.48
N ASP A 557 22.76 12.90 23.60
CA ASP A 557 24.07 12.93 24.29
C ASP A 557 25.15 13.69 23.52
N GLY A 558 24.87 14.14 22.31
CA GLY A 558 25.76 14.99 21.51
C GLY A 558 25.66 16.48 21.81
N LEU A 559 24.69 16.92 22.64
CA LEU A 559 24.56 18.31 23.08
C LEU A 559 25.76 18.70 23.93
N GLN A 560 26.27 19.90 23.69
CA GLN A 560 27.45 20.45 24.37
C GLN A 560 27.10 21.76 25.07
N ASP A 561 27.59 21.92 26.29
CA ASP A 561 27.58 23.23 26.95
C ASP A 561 28.57 24.19 26.25
N VAL A 562 28.20 25.45 26.12
CA VAL A 562 29.07 26.47 25.55
C VAL A 562 30.02 26.96 26.68
N PRO A 563 31.33 26.68 26.60
CA PRO A 563 32.26 27.17 27.62
C PRO A 563 32.26 28.70 27.70
N GLU A 564 32.37 29.24 28.90
CA GLU A 564 32.39 30.71 29.13
C GLU A 564 33.56 31.38 28.41
N ASP A 565 34.70 30.70 28.36
CA ASP A 565 35.98 31.17 27.79
C ASP A 565 36.16 30.83 26.31
N ALA A 566 35.17 30.15 25.67
CA ALA A 566 35.24 29.83 24.26
C ALA A 566 35.25 31.08 23.38
N THR A 567 36.04 31.04 22.31
CA THR A 567 36.06 32.08 21.28
C THR A 567 34.73 32.23 20.59
N SER A 568 34.49 33.37 19.93
CA SER A 568 33.24 33.59 19.18
C SER A 568 33.00 32.53 18.06
N GLU A 569 34.06 32.02 17.45
CA GLU A 569 34.00 30.98 16.42
C GLU A 569 33.64 29.60 17.02
N GLU A 570 34.25 29.26 18.16
CA GLU A 570 33.94 28.04 18.90
C GLU A 570 32.50 28.03 19.42
N LYS A 571 32.06 29.17 20.02
CA LYS A 571 30.67 29.35 20.47
C LYS A 571 29.69 29.12 19.34
N LYS A 572 29.91 29.77 18.20
CA LYS A 572 29.05 29.60 17.03
C LYS A 572 29.02 28.17 16.56
N LYS A 573 30.16 27.47 16.49
CA LYS A 573 30.24 26.09 16.07
C LYS A 573 29.47 25.15 17.00
N ILE A 574 29.59 25.35 18.32
CA ILE A 574 28.83 24.57 19.32
C ILE A 574 27.33 24.86 19.21
N GLU A 575 26.94 26.13 19.07
CA GLU A 575 25.55 26.54 18.92
C GLU A 575 24.93 25.97 17.64
N ASP A 576 25.64 26.01 16.50
CA ASP A 576 25.20 25.45 15.23
C ASP A 576 25.04 23.90 15.32
N ASN A 577 25.98 23.23 16.00
CA ASN A 577 25.88 21.78 16.26
C ASN A 577 24.68 21.46 17.17
N ASN A 578 24.54 22.16 18.29
CA ASN A 578 23.41 21.95 19.21
C ASN A 578 22.08 22.21 18.53
N LYS A 579 22.00 23.22 17.67
CA LYS A 579 20.82 23.50 16.88
C LYS A 579 20.50 22.31 15.94
N SER A 580 21.49 21.79 15.24
CA SER A 580 21.32 20.64 14.36
C SER A 580 20.84 19.40 15.12
N ILE A 581 21.42 19.12 16.30
CA ILE A 581 21.01 18.04 17.18
C ILE A 581 19.56 18.24 17.65
N ASN A 582 19.20 19.44 18.08
CA ASN A 582 17.85 19.77 18.53
C ASN A 582 16.82 19.67 17.39
N ASP A 583 17.17 20.14 16.19
CA ASP A 583 16.29 20.01 15.03
C ASP A 583 16.02 18.54 14.66
N ASN A 584 17.01 17.69 14.79
CA ASN A 584 16.89 16.26 14.59
C ASN A 584 16.12 15.57 15.75
N ASN A 585 16.40 15.92 16.99
CA ASN A 585 15.62 15.44 18.14
C ASN A 585 14.14 15.80 18.02
N ASN A 586 13.83 17.01 17.55
CA ASN A 586 12.45 17.42 17.25
C ASN A 586 11.79 16.56 16.18
N LYS A 587 12.53 15.98 15.22
CA LYS A 587 11.98 15.04 14.24
C LYS A 587 11.66 13.71 14.89
N ILE A 588 12.56 13.13 15.68
CA ILE A 588 12.27 11.89 16.40
C ILE A 588 11.11 12.07 17.38
N ASP A 589 11.07 13.17 18.14
CA ASP A 589 9.98 13.44 19.07
C ASP A 589 8.63 13.52 18.35
N ARG A 590 8.62 14.07 17.12
CA ARG A 590 7.42 14.03 16.27
C ARG A 590 7.07 12.62 15.81
N TYR A 591 8.01 11.81 15.39
CA TYR A 591 7.75 10.41 15.04
C TYR A 591 7.23 9.62 16.24
N LEU A 592 7.80 9.82 17.42
CA LEU A 592 7.30 9.22 18.66
C LEU A 592 5.87 9.65 18.97
N GLN A 593 5.53 10.92 18.76
CA GLN A 593 4.18 11.45 18.96
C GLN A 593 3.21 10.92 17.92
N TYR A 594 3.60 10.87 16.63
CA TYR A 594 2.70 10.65 15.50
C TYR A 594 2.68 9.22 14.95
N LEU A 595 3.54 8.33 15.41
CA LEU A 595 3.48 6.93 15.00
C LEU A 595 2.08 6.37 15.25
N TYR A 596 1.54 6.62 16.43
CA TYR A 596 0.12 6.44 16.75
C TYR A 596 -0.31 7.36 17.90
N ILE A 597 -1.55 7.81 17.88
CA ILE A 597 -2.19 8.63 18.92
C ILE A 597 -3.09 7.77 19.79
N ASN A 598 -4.03 7.06 19.17
CA ASN A 598 -4.89 6.10 19.86
C ASN A 598 -4.30 4.70 19.77
N ASP A 599 -4.78 3.81 20.61
CA ASP A 599 -4.40 2.40 20.61
C ASP A 599 -4.64 1.77 19.23
N PRO A 600 -3.59 1.31 18.51
CA PRO A 600 -3.75 0.76 17.17
C PRO A 600 -4.62 -0.49 17.11
N ASP A 601 -4.68 -1.28 18.19
CA ASP A 601 -5.51 -2.49 18.26
C ASP A 601 -7.00 -2.16 18.45
N LYS A 602 -7.33 -0.89 18.81
CA LYS A 602 -8.70 -0.38 18.94
C LYS A 602 -9.08 0.63 17.84
N LYS A 603 -8.18 0.93 16.94
CA LYS A 603 -8.37 1.85 15.82
C LYS A 603 -7.75 1.32 14.54
N MET A 604 -7.87 0.00 14.32
CA MET A 604 -7.36 -0.67 13.13
C MET A 604 -7.99 -0.15 11.84
N PHE A 605 -9.28 0.19 11.92
CA PHE A 605 -10.10 0.61 10.79
C PHE A 605 -10.33 2.12 10.82
N TRP A 606 -10.57 2.70 9.66
CA TRP A 606 -11.07 4.06 9.54
C TRP A 606 -12.57 4.13 9.85
N PRO A 607 -13.10 5.28 10.33
CA PRO A 607 -14.53 5.46 10.46
C PRO A 607 -15.21 5.55 9.09
N ILE A 608 -16.49 5.20 9.03
CA ILE A 608 -17.34 5.61 7.91
C ILE A 608 -17.53 7.13 8.03
N TRP A 609 -17.30 7.84 6.92
CA TRP A 609 -17.32 9.29 6.89
C TRP A 609 -18.75 9.82 7.11
N LYS A 610 -18.86 10.91 7.84
CA LYS A 610 -20.14 11.50 8.26
C LYS A 610 -21.10 11.75 7.09
N VAL A 611 -20.60 12.19 5.93
CA VAL A 611 -21.42 12.42 4.73
C VAL A 611 -22.21 11.18 4.29
N PHE A 612 -21.65 9.98 4.45
CA PHE A 612 -22.32 8.72 4.10
C PHE A 612 -23.27 8.25 5.20
N ILE A 613 -22.92 8.47 6.46
CA ILE A 613 -23.82 8.18 7.59
C ILE A 613 -25.07 9.03 7.46
N ASP A 614 -24.92 10.34 7.27
CA ASP A 614 -26.04 11.29 7.17
C ASP A 614 -26.95 10.99 5.96
N SER A 615 -26.39 10.48 4.85
CA SER A 615 -27.14 10.14 3.63
C SER A 615 -27.66 8.70 3.59
N SER A 616 -27.41 7.88 4.61
CA SER A 616 -27.72 6.44 4.61
C SER A 616 -29.16 6.09 5.02
N ASN A 617 -30.01 7.06 5.27
CA ASN A 617 -31.35 6.84 5.86
C ASN A 617 -31.29 6.03 7.19
N GLY A 618 -30.25 6.26 8.01
CA GLY A 618 -30.05 5.60 9.30
C GLY A 618 -29.48 4.17 9.23
N MET A 619 -29.14 3.67 8.03
CA MET A 619 -28.62 2.31 7.87
C MET A 619 -27.14 2.18 8.24
N LEU A 620 -26.35 3.27 8.12
CA LEU A 620 -24.94 3.27 8.47
C LEU A 620 -24.69 3.95 9.80
N LYS A 621 -23.81 3.35 10.58
CA LYS A 621 -23.30 3.91 11.83
C LYS A 621 -21.85 3.46 12.01
N ASN A 622 -21.09 4.24 12.75
CA ASN A 622 -19.75 3.83 13.16
C ASN A 622 -19.80 2.85 14.33
N ASP A 623 -18.82 1.96 14.35
CA ASP A 623 -18.42 1.14 15.47
C ASP A 623 -17.04 1.58 15.97
N TYR A 624 -16.38 0.82 16.82
CA TYR A 624 -15.01 1.04 17.26
C TYR A 624 -14.81 2.37 18.01
N ASP A 625 -15.83 2.85 18.74
CA ASP A 625 -15.81 4.11 19.51
C ASP A 625 -15.48 5.35 18.67
N TYR A 626 -16.01 5.40 17.42
CA TYR A 626 -15.94 6.57 16.55
C TYR A 626 -17.14 7.48 16.67
#